data_c36d4e00da349497ccce47faa813a783
#
_entry.id   c36d4e00da349497ccce47faa813a783
#
_cell.length_a   1.000
_cell.length_b   1.000
_cell.length_c   1.000
_cell.angle_alpha   90.00
_cell.angle_beta   90.00
_cell.angle_gamma   90.00
#
_symmetry.space_group_name_H-M   'P 1'
#
loop_
_entity.id
_entity.type
_entity.pdbx_description
1 polymer ?
#
loop_
_entity_poly.entity_id
_entity_poly.type
_entity_poly.pdbx_seq_one_letter_code
_entity_poly.pdbx_strand_id
1 'polypeptide(L)'
;WGVFFRPDFQIFSIVLKKWKRESDEFIRTFLLSATLSDDVVDTLFALFGSEGKNAQVRCDALRQEPRFYFYSAKSKKEQDDKTIEAIKLLPKPMVVYVLEPREAKDLQKKLRQAGYKNIPTFTGETKESDRNIVLTGWKNHDFDIVIATSAFGIGVDKPDVRTIIHACCPENLSRFYQEVGRGGRDQFPSLSLFIPYQSRYDSEGDVRRALGLVNKRVLTVERAIIRLKGMLASPDAMINADECVLNTSATPATMTDEEAEYAGNRNVAWNVNLLLFLHRTGFIDLLDASYVFDKK
;
A
#
# COMPACT_ATOMS: atom_id res chain seq x y z
N TRP A 1 6.35 -2.16 -1.04
CA TRP A 1 5.43 -3.25 -1.42
C TRP A 1 5.58 -4.49 -0.51
N GLY A 2 6.77 -4.99 -0.27
CA GLY A 2 6.98 -6.27 0.42
C GLY A 2 6.94 -6.23 1.94
N VAL A 3 7.25 -5.08 2.58
CA VAL A 3 7.49 -5.08 4.03
C VAL A 3 6.21 -5.22 4.86
N PHE A 4 5.10 -4.62 4.44
CA PHE A 4 3.84 -4.66 5.21
C PHE A 4 2.65 -5.22 4.45
N PHE A 5 2.71 -5.26 3.12
CA PHE A 5 1.58 -5.67 2.31
C PHE A 5 1.63 -7.15 1.90
N ARG A 6 2.82 -7.67 1.59
CA ARG A 6 3.04 -9.09 1.22
C ARG A 6 4.36 -9.60 1.77
N PRO A 7 4.38 -10.05 3.02
CA PRO A 7 5.56 -10.70 3.60
C PRO A 7 6.01 -11.93 2.79
N ASP A 8 5.06 -12.63 2.13
CA ASP A 8 5.34 -13.75 1.23
C ASP A 8 6.38 -13.42 0.16
N PHE A 9 6.43 -12.17 -0.30
CA PHE A 9 7.42 -11.73 -1.28
C PHE A 9 8.86 -11.80 -0.73
N GLN A 10 9.05 -11.54 0.55
CA GLN A 10 10.35 -11.66 1.20
C GLN A 10 10.68 -13.14 1.50
N ILE A 11 9.68 -13.93 1.95
CA ILE A 11 9.82 -15.37 2.16
C ILE A 11 10.20 -16.05 0.84
N PHE A 12 9.61 -15.62 -0.27
CA PHE A 12 9.95 -16.17 -1.59
C PHE A 12 11.44 -16.05 -1.92
N SER A 13 12.15 -15.03 -1.40
CA SER A 13 13.59 -14.91 -1.60
C SER A 13 14.37 -16.11 -1.01
N ILE A 14 13.91 -16.63 0.12
CA ILE A 14 14.51 -17.80 0.81
C ILE A 14 14.27 -19.06 -0.03
N VAL A 15 13.02 -19.25 -0.45
CA VAL A 15 12.63 -20.37 -1.33
C VAL A 15 13.41 -20.34 -2.65
N LEU A 16 13.54 -19.15 -3.24
CA LEU A 16 14.29 -18.99 -4.50
C LEU A 16 15.78 -19.29 -4.32
N LYS A 17 16.39 -18.88 -3.21
CA LYS A 17 17.79 -19.21 -2.89
C LYS A 17 17.97 -20.73 -2.75
N LYS A 18 17.03 -21.42 -2.11
CA LYS A 18 17.02 -22.88 -1.99
C LYS A 18 16.93 -23.53 -3.37
N TRP A 19 15.96 -23.14 -4.19
CA TRP A 19 15.82 -23.68 -5.56
C TRP A 19 17.05 -23.43 -6.42
N LYS A 20 17.69 -22.26 -6.34
CA LYS A 20 18.94 -21.97 -7.07
C LYS A 20 20.11 -22.88 -6.64
N ARG A 21 20.12 -23.37 -5.40
CA ARG A 21 21.15 -24.29 -4.90
C ARG A 21 20.89 -25.74 -5.31
N GLU A 22 19.62 -26.13 -5.40
CA GLU A 22 19.18 -27.51 -5.64
C GLU A 22 18.95 -27.80 -7.12
N SER A 23 18.85 -26.77 -7.96
CA SER A 23 18.62 -26.90 -9.41
C SER A 23 19.92 -26.78 -10.18
N ASP A 24 20.13 -27.70 -11.11
CA ASP A 24 21.18 -27.60 -12.14
C ASP A 24 20.83 -26.55 -13.21
N GLU A 25 19.60 -26.01 -13.21
CA GLU A 25 19.16 -25.01 -14.15
C GLU A 25 19.49 -23.58 -13.70
N PHE A 26 19.82 -22.74 -14.66
CA PHE A 26 20.14 -21.33 -14.39
C PHE A 26 18.88 -20.49 -14.24
N ILE A 27 18.45 -20.23 -12.99
CA ILE A 27 17.27 -19.40 -12.67
C ILE A 27 17.66 -17.92 -12.68
N ARG A 28 17.10 -17.14 -13.60
CA ARG A 28 17.20 -15.66 -13.64
C ARG A 28 16.03 -15.03 -12.90
N THR A 29 16.32 -14.00 -12.12
CA THR A 29 15.30 -13.23 -11.40
C THR A 29 15.21 -11.84 -11.98
N PHE A 30 14.02 -11.42 -12.40
CA PHE A 30 13.72 -10.07 -12.86
C PHE A 30 12.76 -9.40 -11.88
N LEU A 31 13.17 -8.27 -11.34
CA LEU A 31 12.37 -7.46 -10.44
C LEU A 31 12.01 -6.16 -11.15
N LEU A 32 10.71 -5.90 -11.31
CA LEU A 32 10.21 -4.77 -12.08
C LEU A 32 9.34 -3.89 -11.18
N SER A 33 9.57 -2.58 -11.22
CA SER A 33 8.71 -1.59 -10.56
C SER A 33 8.82 -0.25 -11.27
N ALA A 34 7.76 0.53 -11.21
CA ALA A 34 7.74 1.91 -11.72
C ALA A 34 8.37 2.92 -10.76
N THR A 35 8.51 2.56 -9.47
CA THR A 35 8.96 3.48 -8.42
C THR A 35 9.77 2.70 -7.39
N LEU A 36 11.09 2.77 -7.48
CA LEU A 36 12.01 2.17 -6.50
C LEU A 36 12.94 3.28 -5.99
N SER A 37 12.96 3.48 -4.66
CA SER A 37 14.02 4.26 -4.01
C SER A 37 15.31 3.41 -3.93
N ASP A 38 16.44 4.08 -3.75
CA ASP A 38 17.73 3.40 -3.68
C ASP A 38 17.76 2.38 -2.53
N ASP A 39 17.24 2.74 -1.35
CA ASP A 39 17.11 1.83 -0.20
C ASP A 39 16.33 0.54 -0.52
N VAL A 40 15.28 0.66 -1.36
CA VAL A 40 14.50 -0.50 -1.79
C VAL A 40 15.29 -1.34 -2.77
N VAL A 41 16.04 -0.74 -3.68
CA VAL A 41 16.93 -1.44 -4.62
C VAL A 41 17.98 -2.23 -3.87
N ASP A 42 18.66 -1.62 -2.89
CA ASP A 42 19.65 -2.29 -2.05
C ASP A 42 19.04 -3.48 -1.30
N THR A 43 17.84 -3.29 -0.76
CA THR A 43 17.08 -4.38 -0.12
C THR A 43 16.77 -5.53 -1.09
N LEU A 44 16.35 -5.21 -2.32
CA LEU A 44 16.05 -6.21 -3.32
C LEU A 44 17.31 -6.97 -3.78
N PHE A 45 18.43 -6.30 -3.90
CA PHE A 45 19.71 -6.97 -4.20
C PHE A 45 20.14 -7.89 -3.05
N ALA A 46 19.98 -7.48 -1.80
CA ALA A 46 20.28 -8.34 -0.65
C ALA A 46 19.38 -9.59 -0.60
N LEU A 47 18.10 -9.45 -0.93
CA LEU A 47 17.13 -10.56 -0.89
C LEU A 47 17.25 -11.50 -2.09
N PHE A 48 17.33 -10.97 -3.31
CA PHE A 48 17.17 -11.71 -4.55
C PHE A 48 18.44 -11.76 -5.42
N GLY A 49 19.42 -10.92 -5.10
CA GLY A 49 20.64 -10.82 -5.87
C GLY A 49 21.54 -12.04 -5.75
N SER A 50 22.51 -12.12 -6.63
CA SER A 50 23.62 -13.05 -6.59
C SER A 50 24.92 -12.25 -6.61
N GLU A 51 25.87 -12.63 -5.82
CA GLU A 51 27.12 -11.91 -5.64
C GLU A 51 27.82 -11.67 -6.99
N GLY A 52 28.12 -10.41 -7.29
CA GLY A 52 28.81 -9.99 -8.52
C GLY A 52 28.01 -10.13 -9.84
N LYS A 53 26.72 -10.52 -9.79
CA LYS A 53 25.90 -10.81 -11.00
C LYS A 53 24.61 -10.03 -11.08
N ASN A 54 24.51 -8.90 -10.38
CA ASN A 54 23.33 -8.06 -10.40
C ASN A 54 23.46 -6.95 -11.43
N ALA A 55 22.39 -6.68 -12.17
CA ALA A 55 22.31 -5.54 -13.07
C ALA A 55 21.06 -4.73 -12.74
N GLN A 56 21.18 -3.41 -12.75
CA GLN A 56 20.08 -2.48 -12.62
C GLN A 56 19.92 -1.70 -13.93
N VAL A 57 18.69 -1.67 -14.43
CA VAL A 57 18.29 -0.77 -15.52
C VAL A 57 17.28 0.20 -14.96
N ARG A 58 17.58 1.49 -15.02
CA ARG A 58 16.73 2.55 -14.46
C ARG A 58 16.38 3.57 -15.55
N CYS A 59 15.12 3.99 -15.55
CA CYS A 59 14.64 5.10 -16.36
C CYS A 59 14.00 6.12 -15.41
N ASP A 60 14.64 7.27 -15.25
CA ASP A 60 14.20 8.35 -14.37
C ASP A 60 13.36 9.41 -15.11
N ALA A 61 12.86 9.07 -16.29
CA ALA A 61 12.01 9.96 -17.08
C ALA A 61 10.60 10.07 -16.45
N LEU A 62 10.17 11.28 -16.19
CA LEU A 62 8.78 11.55 -15.80
C LEU A 62 7.87 11.47 -17.04
N ARG A 63 6.66 11.00 -16.84
CA ARG A 63 5.64 11.02 -17.87
C ARG A 63 5.25 12.46 -18.21
N GLN A 64 5.02 12.74 -19.49
CA GLN A 64 4.74 14.09 -20.00
C GLN A 64 3.24 14.41 -20.04
N GLU A 65 2.37 13.39 -19.98
CA GLU A 65 0.93 13.55 -20.08
C GLU A 65 0.29 14.23 -18.87
N PRO A 66 0.71 13.95 -17.60
CA PRO A 66 0.12 14.60 -16.44
C PRO A 66 0.51 16.08 -16.33
N ARG A 67 -0.49 16.95 -16.23
CA ARG A 67 -0.35 18.36 -15.88
C ARG A 67 -0.69 18.53 -14.40
N PHE A 68 0.27 19.03 -13.62
CA PHE A 68 0.15 19.12 -12.16
C PHE A 68 -0.41 20.48 -11.72
N TYR A 69 -1.44 20.45 -10.87
CA TYR A 69 -2.06 21.61 -10.25
C TYR A 69 -2.15 21.39 -8.75
N PHE A 70 -2.04 22.47 -7.99
CA PHE A 70 -2.06 22.45 -6.54
C PHE A 70 -3.00 23.52 -6.00
N TYR A 71 -3.82 23.17 -5.02
CA TYR A 71 -4.64 24.08 -4.26
C TYR A 71 -4.61 23.74 -2.78
N SER A 72 -4.09 24.63 -1.93
CA SER A 72 -4.06 24.43 -0.48
C SER A 72 -5.35 24.95 0.15
N ALA A 73 -6.22 24.04 0.60
CA ALA A 73 -7.43 24.40 1.31
C ALA A 73 -7.13 24.74 2.79
N LYS A 74 -7.87 25.68 3.34
CA LYS A 74 -7.71 26.13 4.74
C LYS A 74 -8.47 25.27 5.75
N SER A 75 -9.35 24.40 5.28
CA SER A 75 -10.17 23.53 6.10
C SER A 75 -10.66 22.32 5.32
N LYS A 76 -11.12 21.29 6.02
CA LYS A 76 -11.76 20.11 5.41
C LYS A 76 -12.99 20.49 4.58
N LYS A 77 -13.78 21.45 5.06
CA LYS A 77 -14.95 21.92 4.32
C LYS A 77 -14.55 22.55 2.99
N GLU A 78 -13.57 23.44 3.00
CA GLU A 78 -13.07 24.07 1.76
C GLU A 78 -12.47 23.03 0.80
N GLN A 79 -11.73 22.05 1.30
CA GLN A 79 -11.23 20.93 0.51
C GLN A 79 -12.38 20.21 -0.19
N ASP A 80 -13.43 19.87 0.53
CA ASP A 80 -14.59 19.18 -0.02
C ASP A 80 -15.32 20.03 -1.06
N ASP A 81 -15.53 21.32 -0.78
CA ASP A 81 -16.18 22.27 -1.70
C ASP A 81 -15.36 22.39 -3.00
N LYS A 82 -14.04 22.56 -2.90
CA LYS A 82 -13.13 22.65 -4.06
C LYS A 82 -13.02 21.32 -4.81
N THR A 83 -13.07 20.20 -4.11
CA THR A 83 -13.12 18.88 -4.75
C THR A 83 -14.39 18.69 -5.55
N ILE A 84 -15.55 19.06 -5.01
CA ILE A 84 -16.84 19.00 -5.72
C ILE A 84 -16.85 19.96 -6.92
N GLU A 85 -16.33 21.17 -6.77
CA GLU A 85 -16.18 22.13 -7.87
C GLU A 85 -15.31 21.55 -9.00
N ALA A 86 -14.14 20.96 -8.65
CA ALA A 86 -13.25 20.32 -9.60
C ALA A 86 -13.93 19.14 -10.33
N ILE A 87 -14.69 18.31 -9.60
CA ILE A 87 -15.45 17.20 -10.20
C ILE A 87 -16.47 17.69 -11.23
N LYS A 88 -17.08 18.85 -11.02
CA LYS A 88 -18.03 19.44 -11.96
C LYS A 88 -17.36 19.94 -13.23
N LEU A 89 -16.21 20.58 -13.10
CA LEU A 89 -15.57 21.35 -14.16
C LEU A 89 -14.53 20.60 -14.97
N LEU A 90 -13.83 19.62 -14.35
CA LEU A 90 -12.70 18.97 -15.00
C LEU A 90 -13.11 17.81 -15.91
N PRO A 91 -12.27 17.52 -16.92
CA PRO A 91 -12.50 16.42 -17.86
C PRO A 91 -12.64 15.04 -17.18
N LYS A 92 -13.44 14.19 -17.79
CA LYS A 92 -13.67 12.80 -17.36
C LYS A 92 -13.17 11.84 -18.44
N PRO A 93 -12.90 10.57 -18.10
CA PRO A 93 -13.06 9.89 -16.81
C PRO A 93 -12.11 10.39 -15.74
N MET A 94 -12.53 10.34 -14.45
CA MET A 94 -11.70 10.81 -13.33
C MET A 94 -11.69 9.87 -12.13
N VAL A 95 -10.56 9.89 -11.40
CA VAL A 95 -10.42 9.21 -10.11
C VAL A 95 -10.18 10.27 -9.03
N VAL A 96 -10.94 10.19 -7.95
CA VAL A 96 -10.79 11.06 -6.78
C VAL A 96 -10.26 10.25 -5.61
N TYR A 97 -9.03 10.52 -5.21
CA TYR A 97 -8.39 9.86 -4.08
C TYR A 97 -8.68 10.59 -2.78
N VAL A 98 -9.08 9.81 -1.78
CA VAL A 98 -9.26 10.21 -0.39
C VAL A 98 -8.46 9.29 0.53
N LEU A 99 -8.21 9.71 1.77
CA LEU A 99 -7.33 8.98 2.67
C LEU A 99 -8.02 7.75 3.26
N GLU A 100 -9.26 7.88 3.70
CA GLU A 100 -10.00 6.86 4.46
C GLU A 100 -11.29 6.43 3.78
N PRO A 101 -11.74 5.17 4.01
CA PRO A 101 -13.01 4.67 3.45
C PRO A 101 -14.22 5.51 3.83
N ARG A 102 -14.24 6.07 5.04
CA ARG A 102 -15.31 6.95 5.51
C ARG A 102 -15.43 8.20 4.65
N GLU A 103 -14.31 8.82 4.31
CA GLU A 103 -14.29 10.01 3.47
C GLU A 103 -14.82 9.74 2.06
N ALA A 104 -14.55 8.54 1.52
CA ALA A 104 -15.10 8.13 0.23
C ALA A 104 -16.63 8.07 0.29
N LYS A 105 -17.20 7.51 1.36
CA LYS A 105 -18.65 7.44 1.58
C LYS A 105 -19.26 8.83 1.76
N ASP A 106 -18.60 9.69 2.54
CA ASP A 106 -19.06 11.06 2.80
C ASP A 106 -19.05 11.92 1.53
N LEU A 107 -17.98 11.84 0.73
CA LEU A 107 -17.89 12.56 -0.54
C LEU A 107 -18.92 12.02 -1.55
N GLN A 108 -19.12 10.70 -1.63
CA GLN A 108 -20.16 10.09 -2.45
C GLN A 108 -21.55 10.62 -2.09
N LYS A 109 -21.86 10.72 -0.78
CA LYS A 109 -23.14 11.25 -0.30
C LYS A 109 -23.34 12.70 -0.74
N LYS A 110 -22.31 13.55 -0.61
CA LYS A 110 -22.35 14.95 -1.05
C LYS A 110 -22.58 15.07 -2.55
N LEU A 111 -21.90 14.25 -3.35
CA LEU A 111 -22.07 14.24 -4.80
C LEU A 111 -23.46 13.75 -5.23
N ARG A 112 -24.02 12.75 -4.53
CA ARG A 112 -25.41 12.34 -4.76
C ARG A 112 -26.41 13.46 -4.48
N GLN A 113 -26.22 14.22 -3.43
CA GLN A 113 -27.01 15.42 -3.11
C GLN A 113 -26.85 16.52 -4.19
N ALA A 114 -25.69 16.59 -4.84
CA ALA A 114 -25.42 17.48 -5.96
C ALA A 114 -25.94 16.96 -7.31
N GLY A 115 -26.68 15.84 -7.34
CA GLY A 115 -27.34 15.29 -8.53
C GLY A 115 -26.58 14.20 -9.27
N TYR A 116 -25.43 13.76 -8.81
CA TYR A 116 -24.71 12.65 -9.42
C TYR A 116 -25.30 11.30 -8.98
N LYS A 117 -25.69 10.46 -9.93
CA LYS A 117 -26.37 9.18 -9.62
C LYS A 117 -25.45 7.97 -9.55
N ASN A 118 -24.47 7.89 -10.42
CA ASN A 118 -23.62 6.69 -10.55
C ASN A 118 -22.15 7.01 -10.27
N ILE A 119 -21.79 7.08 -9.00
CA ILE A 119 -20.40 7.29 -8.54
C ILE A 119 -20.06 6.18 -7.56
N PRO A 120 -19.39 5.11 -7.97
CA PRO A 120 -18.95 4.07 -7.06
C PRO A 120 -17.81 4.52 -6.17
N THR A 121 -17.70 3.88 -5.00
CA THR A 121 -16.53 3.97 -4.14
C THR A 121 -15.71 2.69 -4.23
N PHE A 122 -14.39 2.83 -4.20
CA PHE A 122 -13.47 1.69 -4.15
C PHE A 122 -12.43 1.89 -3.03
N THR A 123 -12.54 1.07 -2.00
CA THR A 123 -11.71 1.19 -0.79
C THR A 123 -11.20 -0.17 -0.33
N GLY A 124 -10.37 -0.18 0.70
CA GLY A 124 -9.94 -1.44 1.33
C GLY A 124 -11.10 -2.26 1.92
N GLU A 125 -12.23 -1.61 2.25
CA GLU A 125 -13.45 -2.25 2.78
C GLU A 125 -14.39 -2.78 1.69
N THR A 126 -14.16 -2.44 0.41
CA THR A 126 -15.00 -2.91 -0.69
C THR A 126 -14.90 -4.42 -0.82
N LYS A 127 -16.03 -5.12 -0.76
CA LYS A 127 -16.11 -6.58 -0.88
C LYS A 127 -15.59 -7.03 -2.25
N GLU A 128 -15.07 -8.24 -2.32
CA GLU A 128 -14.46 -8.75 -3.55
C GLU A 128 -15.46 -8.83 -4.72
N SER A 129 -16.70 -9.23 -4.47
CA SER A 129 -17.79 -9.18 -5.45
C SER A 129 -17.99 -7.79 -6.05
N ASP A 130 -18.03 -6.77 -5.17
CA ASP A 130 -18.28 -5.40 -5.56
C ASP A 130 -17.08 -4.78 -6.28
N ARG A 131 -15.85 -5.21 -5.91
CA ARG A 131 -14.63 -4.81 -6.62
C ARG A 131 -14.68 -5.16 -8.09
N ASN A 132 -15.08 -6.39 -8.42
CA ASN A 132 -15.19 -6.85 -9.80
C ASN A 132 -16.25 -6.05 -10.57
N ILE A 133 -17.38 -5.74 -9.93
CA ILE A 133 -18.43 -4.90 -10.53
C ILE A 133 -17.88 -3.51 -10.85
N VAL A 134 -17.22 -2.88 -9.88
CA VAL A 134 -16.64 -1.53 -10.08
C VAL A 134 -15.56 -1.54 -11.15
N LEU A 135 -14.67 -2.52 -11.17
CA LEU A 135 -13.59 -2.60 -12.16
C LEU A 135 -14.13 -2.82 -13.57
N THR A 136 -15.12 -3.70 -13.72
CA THR A 136 -15.75 -3.97 -15.00
C THR A 136 -16.52 -2.75 -15.51
N GLY A 137 -17.35 -2.13 -14.67
CA GLY A 137 -18.10 -0.94 -15.03
C GLY A 137 -17.18 0.26 -15.35
N TRP A 138 -16.07 0.41 -14.63
CA TRP A 138 -15.04 1.41 -14.94
C TRP A 138 -14.43 1.22 -16.33
N LYS A 139 -14.11 -0.01 -16.67
CA LYS A 139 -13.57 -0.38 -17.99
C LYS A 139 -14.57 -0.15 -19.10
N ASN A 140 -15.85 -0.47 -18.86
CA ASN A 140 -16.94 -0.38 -19.83
C ASN A 140 -17.55 1.03 -19.96
N HIS A 141 -17.06 2.03 -19.23
CA HIS A 141 -17.64 3.38 -19.19
C HIS A 141 -19.09 3.46 -18.64
N ASP A 142 -19.46 2.53 -17.71
CA ASP A 142 -20.77 2.59 -17.05
C ASP A 142 -20.87 3.81 -16.11
N PHE A 143 -19.72 4.38 -15.74
CA PHE A 143 -19.58 5.61 -14.96
C PHE A 143 -18.22 6.27 -15.23
N ASP A 144 -18.16 7.59 -15.08
CA ASP A 144 -16.99 8.42 -15.40
C ASP A 144 -16.23 8.92 -14.16
N ILE A 145 -16.71 8.61 -12.97
CA ILE A 145 -16.12 9.08 -11.71
C ILE A 145 -16.04 7.91 -10.74
N VAL A 146 -14.85 7.71 -10.15
CA VAL A 146 -14.63 6.78 -9.03
C VAL A 146 -14.03 7.54 -7.86
N ILE A 147 -14.59 7.36 -6.67
CA ILE A 147 -13.98 7.83 -5.41
C ILE A 147 -13.24 6.65 -4.79
N ALA A 148 -11.98 6.83 -4.51
CA ALA A 148 -11.13 5.72 -4.10
C ALA A 148 -10.18 6.07 -2.95
N THR A 149 -9.80 5.05 -2.20
CA THR A 149 -8.57 5.09 -1.41
C THR A 149 -7.42 4.49 -2.22
N SER A 150 -6.24 4.48 -1.65
CA SER A 150 -5.05 3.83 -2.21
C SER A 150 -5.24 2.34 -2.59
N ALA A 151 -6.34 1.71 -2.16
CA ALA A 151 -6.72 0.36 -2.57
C ALA A 151 -7.10 0.24 -4.06
N PHE A 152 -7.54 1.34 -4.69
CA PHE A 152 -7.80 1.42 -6.13
C PHE A 152 -6.48 1.54 -6.89
N GLY A 153 -5.70 0.49 -6.87
CA GLY A 153 -4.33 0.51 -7.38
C GLY A 153 -3.98 -0.68 -8.24
N ILE A 154 -4.47 -1.85 -7.85
CA ILE A 154 -4.05 -3.11 -8.47
C ILE A 154 -5.09 -3.52 -9.51
N GLY A 155 -4.63 -3.80 -10.73
CA GLY A 155 -5.49 -4.34 -11.79
C GLY A 155 -6.39 -3.32 -12.50
N VAL A 156 -6.25 -2.02 -12.20
CA VAL A 156 -7.03 -0.98 -12.87
C VAL A 156 -6.24 -0.44 -14.05
N ASP A 157 -6.59 -0.90 -15.23
CA ASP A 157 -6.06 -0.37 -16.49
C ASP A 157 -7.18 0.23 -17.32
N LYS A 158 -7.23 1.57 -17.33
CA LYS A 158 -8.12 2.39 -18.15
C LYS A 158 -7.26 3.48 -18.77
N PRO A 159 -7.03 3.42 -20.10
CA PRO A 159 -6.04 4.29 -20.74
C PRO A 159 -6.47 5.75 -20.80
N ASP A 160 -7.75 6.02 -20.89
CA ASP A 160 -8.35 7.33 -21.18
C ASP A 160 -8.72 8.17 -19.95
N VAL A 161 -8.15 7.89 -18.79
CA VAL A 161 -8.38 8.71 -17.59
C VAL A 161 -7.84 10.12 -17.80
N ARG A 162 -8.71 11.12 -17.64
CA ARG A 162 -8.39 12.54 -17.91
C ARG A 162 -8.03 13.33 -16.67
N THR A 163 -8.55 12.94 -15.51
CA THR A 163 -8.31 13.70 -14.28
C THR A 163 -8.05 12.76 -13.09
N ILE A 164 -7.02 13.06 -12.35
CA ILE A 164 -6.73 12.48 -11.03
C ILE A 164 -6.82 13.60 -10.01
N ILE A 165 -7.69 13.47 -9.02
CA ILE A 165 -7.82 14.42 -7.91
C ILE A 165 -7.33 13.72 -6.63
N HIS A 166 -6.40 14.35 -5.91
CA HIS A 166 -6.03 13.96 -4.57
C HIS A 166 -6.66 14.94 -3.58
N ALA A 167 -7.78 14.55 -2.99
CA ALA A 167 -8.43 15.25 -1.88
C ALA A 167 -7.89 14.73 -0.52
N CYS A 168 -6.59 14.45 -0.48
CA CYS A 168 -5.85 13.99 0.69
C CYS A 168 -4.35 14.11 0.41
N CYS A 169 -3.52 14.02 1.45
CA CYS A 169 -2.09 13.86 1.27
C CYS A 169 -1.76 12.36 1.10
N PRO A 170 -1.17 11.91 0.00
CA PRO A 170 -0.69 10.55 -0.16
C PRO A 170 0.39 10.18 0.86
N GLU A 171 0.53 8.91 1.19
CA GLU A 171 1.49 8.40 2.18
C GLU A 171 2.95 8.72 1.84
N ASN A 172 3.28 8.78 0.54
CA ASN A 172 4.60 9.14 0.03
C ASN A 172 4.56 9.53 -1.45
N LEU A 173 5.66 10.09 -1.95
CA LEU A 173 5.78 10.57 -3.32
C LEU A 173 5.64 9.42 -4.36
N SER A 174 6.19 8.26 -4.08
CA SER A 174 6.06 7.10 -4.96
C SER A 174 4.60 6.70 -5.16
N ARG A 175 3.81 6.73 -4.08
CA ARG A 175 2.36 6.47 -4.13
C ARG A 175 1.64 7.51 -4.95
N PHE A 176 1.91 8.79 -4.66
CA PHE A 176 1.35 9.90 -5.42
C PHE A 176 1.62 9.73 -6.93
N TYR A 177 2.87 9.46 -7.30
CA TYR A 177 3.24 9.29 -8.70
C TYR A 177 2.61 8.06 -9.36
N GLN A 178 2.47 6.95 -8.64
CA GLN A 178 1.76 5.76 -9.13
C GLN A 178 0.27 6.03 -9.38
N GLU A 179 -0.36 6.82 -8.52
CA GLU A 179 -1.76 7.19 -8.65
C GLU A 179 -1.96 8.18 -9.80
N VAL A 180 -1.12 9.20 -9.92
CA VAL A 180 -1.09 10.13 -11.07
C VAL A 180 -0.83 9.38 -12.37
N GLY A 181 0.05 8.39 -12.36
CA GLY A 181 0.40 7.57 -13.52
C GLY A 181 -0.74 6.73 -14.11
N ARG A 182 -1.95 6.82 -13.54
CA ARG A 182 -3.19 6.24 -14.12
C ARG A 182 -3.81 7.14 -15.16
N GLY A 183 -3.53 8.44 -15.11
CA GLY A 183 -4.02 9.39 -16.09
C GLY A 183 -3.23 9.33 -17.40
N GLY A 184 -3.91 9.51 -18.54
CA GLY A 184 -3.31 9.69 -19.84
C GLY A 184 -2.46 8.52 -20.35
N ARG A 185 -2.82 7.27 -20.05
CA ARG A 185 -2.08 6.10 -20.54
C ARG A 185 -2.19 5.90 -22.05
N ASP A 186 -3.15 6.52 -22.67
CA ASP A 186 -3.33 6.62 -24.10
C ASP A 186 -2.48 7.73 -24.77
N GLN A 187 -1.53 8.30 -24.03
CA GLN A 187 -0.62 9.38 -24.45
C GLN A 187 -1.30 10.74 -24.66
N PHE A 188 -2.58 10.88 -24.30
CA PHE A 188 -3.25 12.20 -24.27
C PHE A 188 -3.04 12.88 -22.92
N PRO A 189 -3.07 14.23 -22.89
CA PRO A 189 -2.92 14.98 -21.66
C PRO A 189 -3.94 14.59 -20.59
N SER A 190 -3.48 14.53 -19.33
CA SER A 190 -4.30 14.35 -18.16
C SER A 190 -4.01 15.42 -17.11
N LEU A 191 -4.96 15.65 -16.21
CA LEU A 191 -4.84 16.61 -15.12
C LEU A 191 -4.59 15.87 -13.80
N SER A 192 -3.62 16.32 -13.03
CA SER A 192 -3.38 15.90 -11.66
C SER A 192 -3.61 17.09 -10.75
N LEU A 193 -4.70 17.09 -10.00
CA LEU A 193 -5.05 18.14 -9.06
C LEU A 193 -4.88 17.65 -7.62
N PHE A 194 -3.99 18.31 -6.88
CA PHE A 194 -3.72 18.00 -5.48
C PHE A 194 -4.35 19.09 -4.59
N ILE A 195 -5.31 18.70 -3.73
CA ILE A 195 -6.08 19.59 -2.85
C ILE A 195 -5.91 19.16 -1.39
N PRO A 196 -4.75 19.32 -0.76
CA PRO A 196 -4.61 19.06 0.66
C PRO A 196 -5.26 20.20 1.46
N TYR A 197 -5.74 19.89 2.66
CA TYR A 197 -6.10 20.96 3.61
C TYR A 197 -5.09 21.05 4.74
N GLN A 198 -4.89 22.30 5.18
CA GLN A 198 -4.11 22.61 6.37
C GLN A 198 -5.07 23.00 7.48
N SER A 199 -4.89 22.45 8.66
CA SER A 199 -5.61 22.91 9.84
C SER A 199 -4.75 23.92 10.61
N ARG A 200 -5.40 24.93 11.21
CA ARG A 200 -4.74 25.82 12.18
C ARG A 200 -4.23 25.06 13.41
N TYR A 201 -4.82 23.91 13.68
CA TYR A 201 -4.38 22.97 14.71
C TYR A 201 -3.60 21.87 13.99
N ASP A 202 -2.29 21.79 14.21
CA ASP A 202 -1.39 20.81 13.56
C ASP A 202 -1.86 19.34 13.65
N SER A 203 -2.83 19.06 14.53
CA SER A 203 -3.36 17.71 14.76
C SER A 203 -4.32 17.19 13.68
N GLU A 204 -4.92 18.06 12.85
CA GLU A 204 -6.05 17.67 11.99
C GLU A 204 -5.77 17.78 10.48
N GLY A 205 -4.65 18.37 10.05
CA GLY A 205 -4.31 18.53 8.65
C GLY A 205 -3.96 17.22 7.94
N ASP A 206 -4.15 17.19 6.63
CA ASP A 206 -3.93 15.98 5.80
C ASP A 206 -2.52 15.39 5.93
N VAL A 207 -1.49 16.21 6.04
CA VAL A 207 -0.10 15.74 6.19
C VAL A 207 0.05 14.94 7.48
N ARG A 208 -0.49 15.44 8.59
CA ARG A 208 -0.41 14.74 9.87
C ARG A 208 -1.23 13.47 9.91
N ARG A 209 -2.38 13.47 9.27
CA ARG A 209 -3.22 12.27 9.12
C ARG A 209 -2.51 11.20 8.30
N ALA A 210 -1.88 11.58 7.18
CA ALA A 210 -1.06 10.68 6.37
C ALA A 210 0.13 10.12 7.18
N LEU A 211 0.86 10.97 7.90
CA LEU A 211 1.93 10.55 8.80
C LEU A 211 1.44 9.63 9.92
N GLY A 212 0.26 9.90 10.48
CA GLY A 212 -0.38 9.03 11.48
C GLY A 212 -0.62 7.62 10.95
N LEU A 213 -1.09 7.48 9.72
CA LEU A 213 -1.27 6.17 9.08
C LEU A 213 0.06 5.45 8.81
N VAL A 214 1.08 6.18 8.39
CA VAL A 214 2.43 5.63 8.19
C VAL A 214 2.98 5.13 9.53
N ASN A 215 2.92 5.96 10.57
CA ASN A 215 3.44 5.62 11.90
C ASN A 215 2.72 4.42 12.55
N LYS A 216 1.41 4.27 12.33
CA LYS A 216 0.66 3.07 12.79
C LYS A 216 1.18 1.78 12.14
N ARG A 217 1.81 1.87 10.97
CA ARG A 217 2.34 0.72 10.21
C ARG A 217 3.84 0.49 10.42
N VAL A 218 4.52 1.36 11.17
CA VAL A 218 5.95 1.21 11.44
C VAL A 218 6.18 0.25 12.58
N LEU A 219 7.07 -0.71 12.37
CA LEU A 219 7.56 -1.58 13.42
C LEU A 219 8.62 -0.82 14.25
N THR A 220 8.19 -0.21 15.35
CA THR A 220 9.12 0.42 16.30
C THR A 220 9.88 -0.62 17.10
N VAL A 221 11.00 -0.23 17.75
CA VAL A 221 11.79 -1.14 18.59
C VAL A 221 10.95 -1.72 19.72
N GLU A 222 10.12 -0.90 20.37
CA GLU A 222 9.22 -1.34 21.44
C GLU A 222 8.22 -2.39 20.93
N ARG A 223 7.58 -2.13 19.81
CA ARG A 223 6.66 -3.08 19.17
C ARG A 223 7.37 -4.37 18.77
N ALA A 224 8.58 -4.27 18.26
CA ALA A 224 9.39 -5.42 17.88
C ALA A 224 9.70 -6.31 19.09
N ILE A 225 10.13 -5.70 20.20
CA ILE A 225 10.45 -6.40 21.45
C ILE A 225 9.20 -7.10 22.02
N ILE A 226 8.07 -6.40 22.10
CA ILE A 226 6.79 -6.95 22.61
C ILE A 226 6.37 -8.15 21.78
N ARG A 227 6.44 -8.05 20.45
CA ARG A 227 6.07 -9.14 19.53
C ARG A 227 7.01 -10.33 19.61
N LEU A 228 8.32 -10.10 19.63
CA LEU A 228 9.29 -11.17 19.76
C LEU A 228 9.11 -11.92 21.09
N LYS A 229 8.94 -11.20 22.20
CA LYS A 229 8.66 -11.80 23.51
C LYS A 229 7.35 -12.60 23.48
N GLY A 230 6.29 -12.11 22.81
CA GLY A 230 5.04 -12.83 22.67
C GLY A 230 5.19 -14.14 21.89
N MET A 231 5.95 -14.14 20.80
CA MET A 231 6.23 -15.37 20.04
C MET A 231 7.06 -16.37 20.84
N LEU A 232 8.10 -15.90 21.55
CA LEU A 232 8.96 -16.75 22.37
C LEU A 232 8.23 -17.33 23.60
N ALA A 233 7.26 -16.61 24.16
CA ALA A 233 6.44 -17.05 25.29
C ALA A 233 5.24 -17.89 24.88
N SER A 234 5.00 -18.08 23.58
CA SER A 234 3.90 -18.92 23.09
C SER A 234 4.07 -20.36 23.52
N PRO A 235 2.99 -21.05 23.95
CA PRO A 235 3.05 -22.49 24.26
C PRO A 235 3.54 -23.37 23.11
N ASP A 236 3.38 -22.90 21.89
CA ASP A 236 3.80 -23.61 20.67
C ASP A 236 5.25 -23.31 20.27
N ALA A 237 5.95 -22.44 21.03
CA ALA A 237 7.36 -22.16 20.75
C ALA A 237 8.24 -23.33 21.21
N MET A 238 9.04 -23.85 20.29
CA MET A 238 10.08 -24.83 20.62
C MET A 238 11.44 -24.17 20.54
N ILE A 239 12.12 -24.08 21.67
CA ILE A 239 13.39 -23.39 21.80
C ILE A 239 14.46 -24.41 22.18
N ASN A 240 15.46 -24.59 21.31
CA ASN A 240 16.68 -25.33 21.54
C ASN A 240 17.86 -24.36 21.69
N ALA A 241 19.07 -24.89 21.95
CA ALA A 241 20.23 -24.04 22.18
C ALA A 241 20.55 -23.07 21.02
N ASP A 242 20.39 -23.54 19.78
CA ASP A 242 20.79 -22.82 18.56
C ASP A 242 19.63 -22.53 17.61
N GLU A 243 18.48 -23.19 17.80
CA GLU A 243 17.33 -23.06 16.91
C GLU A 243 16.03 -22.87 17.70
N CYS A 244 15.10 -22.11 17.13
CA CYS A 244 13.76 -21.98 17.67
C CYS A 244 12.70 -22.05 16.57
N VAL A 245 11.59 -22.72 16.87
CA VAL A 245 10.36 -22.69 16.07
C VAL A 245 9.39 -21.74 16.74
N LEU A 246 8.92 -20.72 16.01
CA LEU A 246 8.06 -19.69 16.54
C LEU A 246 6.69 -19.71 15.84
N ASN A 247 5.63 -19.61 16.64
CA ASN A 247 4.28 -19.45 16.12
C ASN A 247 4.04 -17.96 15.76
N THR A 248 3.96 -17.66 14.48
CA THR A 248 3.72 -16.28 14.00
C THR A 248 2.29 -15.79 14.24
N SER A 249 1.35 -16.63 14.63
CA SER A 249 0.01 -16.21 15.05
C SER A 249 -0.07 -15.79 16.52
N ALA A 250 1.00 -15.99 17.32
CA ALA A 250 1.03 -15.61 18.72
C ALA A 250 0.74 -14.13 18.94
N THR A 251 -0.16 -13.85 19.88
CA THR A 251 -0.55 -12.47 20.24
C THR A 251 0.19 -12.06 21.50
N PRO A 252 0.89 -10.93 21.54
CA PRO A 252 1.55 -10.45 22.73
C PRO A 252 0.55 -10.15 23.85
N ALA A 253 0.84 -10.60 25.07
CA ALA A 253 -0.03 -10.41 26.23
C ALA A 253 -0.16 -8.93 26.69
N THR A 254 0.70 -8.04 26.22
CA THR A 254 0.80 -6.63 26.62
C THR A 254 0.44 -5.66 25.50
N MET A 255 -0.36 -6.07 24.52
CA MET A 255 -0.88 -5.15 23.52
C MET A 255 -1.92 -4.21 24.16
N THR A 256 -1.85 -2.93 23.82
CA THR A 256 -2.93 -1.99 24.13
C THR A 256 -4.17 -2.33 23.31
N ASP A 257 -5.36 -1.95 23.79
CA ASP A 257 -6.62 -2.21 23.06
C ASP A 257 -6.60 -1.63 21.64
N GLU A 258 -6.01 -0.44 21.44
CA GLU A 258 -5.81 0.15 20.11
C GLU A 258 -4.87 -0.68 19.22
N GLU A 259 -3.81 -1.23 19.78
CA GLU A 259 -2.87 -2.08 19.05
C GLU A 259 -3.49 -3.44 18.72
N ALA A 260 -4.28 -4.01 19.63
CA ALA A 260 -5.00 -5.26 19.43
C ALA A 260 -6.09 -5.09 18.35
N GLU A 261 -6.86 -4.01 18.37
CA GLU A 261 -7.86 -3.70 17.35
C GLU A 261 -7.22 -3.50 15.97
N TYR A 262 -6.09 -2.78 15.91
CA TYR A 262 -5.35 -2.57 14.67
C TYR A 262 -4.65 -3.84 14.17
N ALA A 263 -4.16 -4.69 15.06
CA ALA A 263 -3.47 -5.93 14.73
C ALA A 263 -4.43 -6.98 14.15
N GLY A 264 -5.59 -7.19 14.75
CA GLY A 264 -6.62 -8.12 14.27
C GLY A 264 -6.08 -9.28 13.44
N ASN A 265 -6.67 -9.53 12.28
CA ASN A 265 -6.21 -10.53 11.29
C ASN A 265 -4.81 -10.25 10.69
N ARG A 266 -4.16 -9.14 11.04
CA ARG A 266 -2.82 -8.76 10.56
C ARG A 266 -1.70 -9.12 11.53
N ASN A 267 -2.03 -9.73 12.68
CA ASN A 267 -1.03 -10.06 13.69
C ASN A 267 0.09 -10.96 13.11
N VAL A 268 -0.28 -11.98 12.35
CA VAL A 268 0.66 -12.86 11.65
C VAL A 268 1.60 -12.06 10.74
N ALA A 269 1.06 -11.15 9.94
CA ALA A 269 1.87 -10.33 9.03
C ALA A 269 2.90 -9.47 9.78
N TRP A 270 2.54 -8.92 10.93
CA TRP A 270 3.45 -8.16 11.78
C TRP A 270 4.59 -9.02 12.36
N ASN A 271 4.26 -10.21 12.85
CA ASN A 271 5.22 -11.14 13.43
C ASN A 271 6.18 -11.68 12.35
N VAL A 272 5.64 -12.06 11.19
CA VAL A 272 6.46 -12.47 10.04
C VAL A 272 7.39 -11.34 9.58
N ASN A 273 6.88 -10.12 9.47
CA ASN A 273 7.71 -8.96 9.10
C ASN A 273 8.84 -8.69 10.09
N LEU A 274 8.60 -8.90 11.38
CA LEU A 274 9.65 -8.79 12.40
C LEU A 274 10.75 -9.84 12.17
N LEU A 275 10.39 -11.10 11.98
CA LEU A 275 11.36 -12.17 11.75
C LEU A 275 12.15 -11.94 10.46
N LEU A 276 11.49 -11.52 9.40
CA LEU A 276 12.14 -11.16 8.14
C LEU A 276 13.08 -9.95 8.27
N PHE A 277 12.71 -8.97 9.10
CA PHE A 277 13.58 -7.84 9.40
C PHE A 277 14.83 -8.30 10.16
N LEU A 278 14.68 -9.13 11.20
CA LEU A 278 15.79 -9.66 11.99
C LEU A 278 16.73 -10.52 11.12
N HIS A 279 16.17 -11.35 10.23
CA HIS A 279 16.97 -12.13 9.28
C HIS A 279 17.75 -11.24 8.32
N ARG A 280 17.11 -10.23 7.75
CA ARG A 280 17.75 -9.30 6.81
C ARG A 280 18.88 -8.49 7.43
N THR A 281 18.75 -8.18 8.72
CA THR A 281 19.77 -7.44 9.49
C THR A 281 20.83 -8.36 10.09
N GLY A 282 20.77 -9.65 9.85
CA GLY A 282 21.76 -10.62 10.31
C GLY A 282 21.67 -10.99 11.80
N PHE A 283 20.56 -10.65 12.48
CA PHE A 283 20.35 -11.05 13.87
C PHE A 283 19.91 -12.51 14.02
N ILE A 284 19.24 -13.05 13.02
CA ILE A 284 18.80 -14.46 12.97
C ILE A 284 18.96 -14.99 11.55
N ASP A 285 19.06 -16.32 11.43
CA ASP A 285 18.89 -17.03 10.16
C ASP A 285 17.54 -17.71 10.11
N LEU A 286 16.78 -17.48 9.05
CA LEU A 286 15.55 -18.23 8.78
C LEU A 286 15.89 -19.50 8.01
N LEU A 287 15.79 -20.62 8.68
CA LEU A 287 16.15 -21.94 8.15
C LEU A 287 15.01 -22.50 7.31
N ASP A 288 13.77 -22.36 7.80
CA ASP A 288 12.56 -22.83 7.12
C ASP A 288 11.37 -21.91 7.42
N ALA A 289 10.39 -21.89 6.53
CA ALA A 289 9.11 -21.22 6.72
C ALA A 289 8.00 -22.18 6.27
N SER A 290 7.48 -22.97 7.21
CA SER A 290 6.34 -23.85 6.97
C SER A 290 5.02 -23.14 7.29
N TYR A 291 4.05 -23.24 6.37
CA TYR A 291 2.68 -22.84 6.64
C TYR A 291 1.94 -24.06 7.21
N VAL A 292 1.53 -23.98 8.47
CA VAL A 292 0.53 -24.90 9.00
C VAL A 292 -0.82 -24.42 8.47
N PHE A 293 -1.31 -25.06 7.42
CA PHE A 293 -2.70 -24.89 7.00
C PHE A 293 -3.58 -25.59 8.03
N ASP A 294 -4.26 -24.83 8.87
CA ASP A 294 -5.38 -25.37 9.64
C ASP A 294 -6.42 -25.87 8.64
N LYS A 295 -6.52 -27.19 8.53
CA LYS A 295 -7.67 -27.81 7.87
C LYS A 295 -8.89 -27.56 8.77
N LYS A 296 -9.63 -26.49 8.49
CA LYS A 296 -11.03 -26.41 8.90
C LYS A 296 -11.91 -27.02 7.83
#